data_7f9b957b364a21da7b7a762771d99e6c
#
_entry.id   7f9b957b364a21da7b7a762771d99e6c
#
_cell.length_a   1.000
_cell.length_b   1.000
_cell.length_c   1.000
_cell.angle_alpha   90.00
_cell.angle_beta   90.00
_cell.angle_gamma   90.00
#
_symmetry.space_group_name_H-M   'P 1'
#
loop_
_entity.id
_entity.type
_entity.pdbx_description
1 polymer ?
#
loop_
_entity_poly.entity_id
_entity_poly.type
_entity_poly.pdbx_seq_one_letter_code
_entity_poly.pdbx_strand_id
1 'polypeptide(L)'
;MSVLKSKNTKHKKISSTFLAFVSPSLEAMGMPPGERERDTLLKVCWGVWNAVVYADYVGRTDLLNKLLDPSLSSPAGVVLINGLVERKRSRRFADDDRLIGDYKIKDVNGEPRLWAEASSPYPKSA
;
A
#
# COMPACT_ATOMS: atom_id res chain seq x y z
N MET A 1 -3.73 24.60 18.74
CA MET A 1 -3.23 25.03 17.50
C MET A 1 -2.15 24.12 16.96
N SER A 2 -0.98 24.20 17.45
CA SER A 2 0.08 23.34 16.99
C SER A 2 -0.19 21.87 17.26
N VAL A 3 -1.00 21.56 18.27
CA VAL A 3 -1.35 20.19 18.58
C VAL A 3 -2.08 19.52 17.40
N LEU A 4 -3.03 20.24 16.82
CA LEU A 4 -3.74 19.69 15.67
C LEU A 4 -2.83 19.52 14.48
N LYS A 5 -1.93 20.47 14.28
CA LYS A 5 -0.96 20.35 13.21
C LYS A 5 -0.04 19.17 13.42
N SER A 6 0.41 18.95 14.64
CA SER A 6 1.27 17.82 14.95
C SER A 6 0.61 16.49 14.63
N LYS A 7 -0.68 16.37 14.96
CA LYS A 7 -1.42 15.16 14.64
C LYS A 7 -1.54 14.96 13.14
N ASN A 8 -1.84 16.04 12.41
CA ASN A 8 -2.02 15.96 10.98
C ASN A 8 -0.72 15.67 10.25
N THR A 9 0.40 16.17 10.78
CA THR A 9 1.69 15.92 10.15
C THR A 9 2.26 14.55 10.48
N LYS A 10 1.65 13.83 11.41
CA LYS A 10 2.08 12.49 11.75
C LYS A 10 1.95 11.55 10.56
N HIS A 11 0.91 11.73 9.77
CA HIS A 11 0.73 10.97 8.54
C HIS A 11 0.82 11.90 7.35
N LYS A 12 1.70 11.56 6.43
CA LYS A 12 1.82 12.29 5.17
C LYS A 12 0.59 11.99 4.32
N LYS A 13 0.43 12.74 3.24
CA LYS A 13 -0.63 12.44 2.29
C LYS A 13 -0.52 10.98 1.87
N ILE A 14 -1.67 10.35 1.71
CA ILE A 14 -1.68 8.92 1.35
C ILE A 14 -0.95 8.66 0.04
N SER A 15 -1.00 9.59 -0.91
CA SER A 15 -0.27 9.45 -2.16
C SER A 15 1.24 9.32 -1.93
N SER A 16 1.78 10.19 -1.08
CA SER A 16 3.21 10.16 -0.75
C SER A 16 3.57 8.90 0.02
N THR A 17 2.71 8.49 0.94
CA THR A 17 2.93 7.30 1.74
C THR A 17 2.90 6.05 0.86
N PHE A 18 1.92 5.95 -0.03
CA PHE A 18 1.83 4.80 -0.92
C PHE A 18 3.04 4.76 -1.86
N LEU A 19 3.45 5.90 -2.39
CA LEU A 19 4.64 5.95 -3.24
C LEU A 19 5.87 5.46 -2.48
N ALA A 20 6.04 5.89 -1.23
CA ALA A 20 7.16 5.44 -0.42
C ALA A 20 7.11 3.93 -0.16
N PHE A 21 5.89 3.39 -0.02
CA PHE A 21 5.70 1.96 0.21
C PHE A 21 6.08 1.13 -1.03
N VAL A 22 5.73 1.60 -2.22
CA VAL A 22 5.98 0.84 -3.45
C VAL A 22 7.37 1.08 -4.04
N SER A 23 8.03 2.19 -3.71
CA SER A 23 9.28 2.58 -4.36
C SER A 23 10.39 1.54 -4.30
N PRO A 24 10.67 0.89 -3.15
CA PRO A 24 11.73 -0.12 -3.14
C PRO A 24 11.46 -1.27 -4.10
N SER A 25 10.20 -1.64 -4.27
CA SER A 25 9.84 -2.73 -5.18
C SER A 25 9.95 -2.30 -6.63
N LEU A 26 9.59 -1.05 -6.93
CA LEU A 26 9.77 -0.50 -8.28
C LEU A 26 11.22 -0.44 -8.66
N GLU A 27 12.07 0.00 -7.74
CA GLU A 27 13.50 0.07 -7.97
C GLU A 27 14.10 -1.31 -8.21
N ALA A 28 13.61 -2.33 -7.50
CA ALA A 28 14.09 -3.70 -7.65
C ALA A 28 13.73 -4.30 -9.00
N MET A 29 12.71 -3.78 -9.68
CA MET A 29 12.34 -4.26 -11.01
C MET A 29 13.32 -3.85 -12.10
N GLY A 30 14.20 -2.91 -11.79
CA GLY A 30 15.08 -2.34 -12.79
C GLY A 30 14.41 -1.20 -13.53
N MET A 31 15.18 -0.48 -14.32
CA MET A 31 14.71 0.74 -14.97
C MET A 31 14.92 0.70 -16.46
N PRO A 32 13.96 1.18 -17.22
CA PRO A 32 12.60 1.51 -16.77
C PRO A 32 11.74 0.24 -16.75
N PRO A 33 10.87 0.08 -15.75
CA PRO A 33 9.95 -1.04 -15.77
C PRO A 33 8.91 -0.81 -16.86
N GLY A 34 8.39 -1.88 -17.43
CA GLY A 34 7.31 -1.78 -18.38
C GLY A 34 6.06 -1.27 -17.66
N GLU A 35 5.20 -0.61 -18.43
CA GLU A 35 3.97 -0.06 -17.87
C GLU A 35 3.09 -1.14 -17.23
N ARG A 36 2.99 -2.28 -17.90
CA ARG A 36 2.19 -3.41 -17.40
C ARG A 36 2.74 -3.97 -16.10
N GLU A 37 4.05 -4.14 -16.03
CA GLU A 37 4.69 -4.67 -14.84
C GLU A 37 4.54 -3.70 -13.67
N ARG A 38 4.69 -2.41 -13.94
CA ARG A 38 4.48 -1.38 -12.93
C ARG A 38 3.05 -1.42 -12.39
N ASP A 39 2.08 -1.48 -13.29
CA ASP A 39 0.67 -1.49 -12.88
C ASP A 39 0.32 -2.74 -12.09
N THR A 40 0.86 -3.88 -12.47
CA THR A 40 0.66 -5.13 -11.75
C THR A 40 1.24 -5.02 -10.33
N LEU A 41 2.46 -4.51 -10.22
CA LEU A 41 3.10 -4.34 -8.92
C LEU A 41 2.30 -3.39 -8.03
N LEU A 42 1.79 -2.29 -8.59
CA LEU A 42 1.00 -1.35 -7.82
C LEU A 42 -0.28 -1.99 -7.30
N LYS A 43 -0.92 -2.83 -8.09
CA LYS A 43 -2.11 -3.55 -7.64
C LYS A 43 -1.80 -4.48 -6.47
N VAL A 44 -0.68 -5.19 -6.56
CA VAL A 44 -0.26 -6.09 -5.49
C VAL A 44 0.03 -5.29 -4.22
N CYS A 45 0.78 -4.20 -4.34
CA CYS A 45 1.10 -3.36 -3.20
C CYS A 45 -0.16 -2.77 -2.56
N TRP A 46 -1.11 -2.32 -3.38
CA TRP A 46 -2.39 -1.81 -2.92
C TRP A 46 -3.17 -2.87 -2.15
N GLY A 47 -3.24 -4.08 -2.71
CA GLY A 47 -3.95 -5.18 -2.07
C GLY A 47 -3.32 -5.57 -0.73
N VAL A 48 -1.99 -5.64 -0.69
CA VAL A 48 -1.28 -5.99 0.55
C VAL A 48 -1.47 -4.91 1.61
N TRP A 49 -1.32 -3.65 1.23
CA TRP A 49 -1.51 -2.55 2.17
C TRP A 49 -2.88 -2.66 2.84
N ASN A 50 -3.93 -2.75 2.02
CA ASN A 50 -5.30 -2.80 2.55
C ASN A 50 -5.56 -4.07 3.37
N ALA A 51 -5.05 -5.21 2.92
CA ALA A 51 -5.25 -6.46 3.64
C ALA A 51 -4.61 -6.42 5.03
N VAL A 52 -3.42 -5.83 5.14
CA VAL A 52 -2.74 -5.71 6.42
C VAL A 52 -3.49 -4.72 7.33
N VAL A 53 -3.99 -3.62 6.78
CA VAL A 53 -4.78 -2.67 7.57
C VAL A 53 -6.03 -3.36 8.13
N TYR A 54 -6.76 -4.11 7.31
CA TYR A 54 -7.92 -4.84 7.80
C TYR A 54 -7.55 -5.86 8.87
N ALA A 55 -6.45 -6.58 8.68
CA ALA A 55 -6.03 -7.59 9.65
C ALA A 55 -5.59 -6.96 10.96
N ASP A 56 -4.78 -5.92 10.90
CA ASP A 56 -4.14 -5.37 12.09
C ASP A 56 -5.02 -4.38 12.86
N TYR A 57 -5.92 -3.69 12.19
CA TYR A 57 -6.72 -2.65 12.83
C TYR A 57 -8.20 -3.02 13.01
N VAL A 58 -8.71 -3.90 12.18
CA VAL A 58 -10.13 -4.29 12.23
C VAL A 58 -10.31 -5.75 12.62
N GLY A 59 -9.25 -6.52 12.59
CA GLY A 59 -9.30 -7.93 12.94
C GLY A 59 -9.82 -8.84 11.83
N ARG A 60 -9.92 -8.33 10.61
CA ARG A 60 -10.35 -9.11 9.46
C ARG A 60 -9.15 -9.65 8.72
N THR A 61 -8.93 -10.94 8.83
CA THR A 61 -7.74 -11.58 8.26
C THR A 61 -8.01 -12.35 6.97
N ASP A 62 -9.25 -12.38 6.51
CA ASP A 62 -9.62 -13.14 5.32
C ASP A 62 -8.86 -12.71 4.07
N LEU A 63 -8.72 -11.40 3.85
CA LEU A 63 -8.02 -10.89 2.68
C LEU A 63 -6.53 -11.23 2.73
N LEU A 64 -5.91 -11.04 3.89
CA LEU A 64 -4.50 -11.32 4.05
C LEU A 64 -4.21 -12.80 3.90
N ASN A 65 -5.04 -13.66 4.49
CA ASN A 65 -4.90 -15.10 4.36
C ASN A 65 -5.00 -15.54 2.90
N LYS A 66 -5.89 -14.92 2.15
CA LYS A 66 -6.04 -15.23 0.74
C LYS A 66 -4.79 -14.85 -0.06
N LEU A 67 -4.23 -13.68 0.23
CA LEU A 67 -3.02 -13.22 -0.44
C LEU A 67 -1.82 -14.12 -0.13
N LEU A 68 -1.77 -14.66 1.08
CA LEU A 68 -0.66 -15.50 1.53
C LEU A 68 -0.85 -16.97 1.18
N ASP A 69 -1.98 -17.35 0.59
CA ASP A 69 -2.26 -18.73 0.23
C ASP A 69 -1.37 -19.17 -0.94
N PRO A 70 -0.47 -20.11 -0.72
CA PRO A 70 0.47 -20.53 -1.78
C PRO A 70 -0.23 -21.21 -2.95
N SER A 71 -1.46 -21.69 -2.77
CA SER A 71 -2.19 -22.29 -3.88
C SER A 71 -2.73 -21.28 -4.88
N LEU A 72 -2.78 -19.98 -4.48
CA LEU A 72 -3.30 -18.92 -5.31
C LEU A 72 -2.22 -18.04 -5.92
N SER A 73 -0.95 -18.34 -5.65
CA SER A 73 0.14 -17.50 -6.11
C SER A 73 1.36 -18.36 -6.42
N SER A 74 2.24 -17.85 -7.29
CA SER A 74 3.50 -18.50 -7.56
C SER A 74 4.44 -18.37 -6.36
N PRO A 75 5.49 -19.22 -6.27
CA PRO A 75 6.48 -19.05 -5.19
C PRO A 75 7.09 -17.66 -5.15
N ALA A 76 7.38 -17.08 -6.31
CA ALA A 76 7.91 -15.70 -6.37
C ALA A 76 6.89 -14.69 -5.87
N GLY A 77 5.62 -14.91 -6.19
CA GLY A 77 4.54 -14.04 -5.72
C GLY A 77 4.39 -14.11 -4.21
N VAL A 78 4.50 -15.29 -3.62
CA VAL A 78 4.42 -15.45 -2.17
C VAL A 78 5.57 -14.70 -1.49
N VAL A 79 6.78 -14.82 -2.02
CA VAL A 79 7.94 -14.09 -1.47
C VAL A 79 7.71 -12.58 -1.53
N LEU A 80 7.21 -12.09 -2.67
CA LEU A 80 6.94 -10.66 -2.82
C LEU A 80 5.89 -10.21 -1.80
N ILE A 81 4.79 -10.93 -1.68
CA ILE A 81 3.70 -10.56 -0.77
C ILE A 81 4.19 -10.57 0.68
N ASN A 82 4.93 -11.59 1.08
CA ASN A 82 5.48 -11.63 2.43
C ASN A 82 6.39 -10.43 2.72
N GLY A 83 7.23 -10.06 1.76
CA GLY A 83 8.10 -8.90 1.91
C GLY A 83 7.32 -7.61 2.05
N LEU A 84 6.22 -7.47 1.30
CA LEU A 84 5.36 -6.29 1.40
C LEU A 84 4.61 -6.25 2.73
N VAL A 85 4.15 -7.39 3.22
CA VAL A 85 3.50 -7.47 4.54
C VAL A 85 4.48 -6.99 5.62
N GLU A 86 5.71 -7.49 5.59
CA GLU A 86 6.73 -7.07 6.55
C GLU A 86 7.00 -5.57 6.46
N ARG A 87 7.05 -5.04 5.25
CA ARG A 87 7.27 -3.60 5.05
C ARG A 87 6.12 -2.78 5.62
N LYS A 88 4.87 -3.20 5.40
CA LYS A 88 3.71 -2.49 5.95
C LYS A 88 3.73 -2.51 7.47
N ARG A 89 4.20 -3.59 8.06
CA ARG A 89 4.28 -3.73 9.52
C ARG A 89 5.56 -3.13 10.11
N SER A 90 6.43 -2.62 9.26
CA SER A 90 7.65 -1.98 9.73
C SER A 90 7.32 -0.65 10.42
N ARG A 91 8.30 -0.16 11.20
CA ARG A 91 8.14 1.08 11.96
C ARG A 91 7.63 2.24 11.12
N ARG A 92 8.05 2.30 9.87
CA ARG A 92 7.70 3.41 8.99
C ARG A 92 6.22 3.45 8.64
N PHE A 93 5.58 2.29 8.52
CA PHE A 93 4.21 2.19 8.00
C PHE A 93 3.21 1.58 8.97
N ALA A 94 3.68 0.99 10.06
CA ALA A 94 2.80 0.25 10.97
C ALA A 94 1.70 1.09 11.61
N ASP A 95 1.97 2.37 11.83
CA ASP A 95 1.01 3.26 12.49
C ASP A 95 -0.06 3.82 11.55
N ASP A 96 0.06 3.56 10.26
CA ASP A 96 -0.87 4.11 9.30
C ASP A 96 -2.04 3.15 9.12
N ASP A 97 -3.21 3.55 9.62
CA ASP A 97 -4.42 2.72 9.59
C ASP A 97 -5.36 3.07 8.44
N ARG A 98 -4.90 3.93 7.53
CA ARG A 98 -5.74 4.32 6.39
C ARG A 98 -5.74 3.23 5.34
N LEU A 99 -6.91 3.00 4.73
CA LEU A 99 -7.02 2.21 3.52
C LEU A 99 -6.68 3.10 2.33
N ILE A 100 -6.21 2.48 1.28
CA ILE A 100 -6.10 3.16 0.00
C ILE A 100 -7.35 2.79 -0.78
N GLY A 101 -8.27 3.76 -0.91
CA GLY A 101 -9.54 3.52 -1.56
C GLY A 101 -9.42 3.38 -3.06
N ASP A 102 -8.62 4.24 -3.66
CA ASP A 102 -8.37 4.22 -5.09
C ASP A 102 -7.02 4.86 -5.34
N TYR A 103 -6.45 4.56 -6.48
CA TYR A 103 -5.20 5.21 -6.89
C TYR A 103 -5.17 5.30 -8.42
N LYS A 104 -4.34 6.21 -8.91
CA LYS A 104 -4.13 6.33 -10.36
C LYS A 104 -2.75 6.93 -10.62
N ILE A 105 -2.25 6.64 -11.80
CA ILE A 105 -0.98 7.20 -12.26
C ILE A 105 -1.27 8.04 -13.49
N LYS A 106 -0.70 9.25 -13.51
CA LYS A 106 -0.80 10.15 -14.64
C LYS A 106 0.58 10.67 -14.99
N ASP A 107 0.83 10.85 -16.26
CA ASP A 107 2.05 11.50 -16.70
C ASP A 107 1.85 13.02 -16.63
N VAL A 108 2.78 13.68 -15.93
CA VAL A 108 2.81 15.12 -15.83
C VAL A 108 4.17 15.57 -16.31
N ASN A 109 4.20 16.28 -17.43
CA ASN A 109 5.44 16.74 -18.02
C ASN A 109 6.46 15.61 -18.27
N GLY A 110 5.95 14.45 -18.71
CA GLY A 110 6.80 13.30 -18.99
C GLY A 110 7.17 12.46 -17.78
N GLU A 111 6.70 12.82 -16.60
CA GLU A 111 6.98 12.07 -15.38
C GLU A 111 5.71 11.42 -14.85
N PRO A 112 5.76 10.11 -14.54
CA PRO A 112 4.60 9.47 -13.94
C PRO A 112 4.42 9.95 -12.50
N ARG A 113 3.18 10.28 -12.16
CA ARG A 113 2.82 10.69 -10.79
C ARG A 113 1.69 9.83 -10.28
N LEU A 114 1.81 9.48 -9.01
CA LEU A 114 0.85 8.62 -8.35
C LEU A 114 -0.06 9.46 -7.46
N TRP A 115 -1.37 9.29 -7.65
CA TRP A 115 -2.38 9.86 -6.76
C TRP A 115 -3.12 8.73 -6.07
N ALA A 116 -3.40 8.91 -4.79
CA ALA A 116 -4.17 7.93 -4.04
C ALA A 116 -5.14 8.65 -3.12
N GLU A 117 -6.25 7.97 -2.83
CA GLU A 117 -7.26 8.46 -1.91
C GLU A 117 -7.30 7.57 -0.68
N ALA A 118 -7.37 8.20 0.49
CA ALA A 118 -7.46 7.45 1.74
C ALA A 118 -8.90 7.20 2.12
N SER A 119 -9.15 6.07 2.76
CA SER A 119 -10.44 5.80 3.38
C SER A 119 -10.23 5.10 4.71
N SER A 120 -11.28 5.06 5.53
CA SER A 120 -11.21 4.45 6.85
C SER A 120 -11.54 2.97 6.77
N PRO A 121 -10.80 2.09 7.47
CA PRO A 121 -11.14 0.67 7.53
C PRO A 121 -12.25 0.38 8.52
N TYR A 122 -12.59 1.34 9.37
CA TYR A 122 -13.57 1.13 10.43
C TYR A 122 -14.98 1.31 9.90
N PRO A 123 -15.93 0.48 10.39
CA PRO A 123 -17.31 0.65 9.95
C PRO A 123 -17.83 2.02 10.40
N LYS A 124 -18.66 2.60 9.55
CA LYS A 124 -19.28 3.89 9.90
C LYS A 124 -20.30 3.69 11.00
N SER A 125 -20.31 4.63 11.93
CA SER A 125 -21.34 4.63 12.96
C SER A 125 -22.70 4.86 12.31
N ALA A 126 -23.67 4.12 12.75
CA ALA A 126 -25.02 4.25 12.22
C ALA A 126 -25.65 5.57 12.65
#